data_bc0f5655ddf1c10eafd483cb7bdf176a
#
_entry.id   bc0f5655ddf1c10eafd483cb7bdf176a
#
_cell.length_a   1.000
_cell.length_b   1.000
_cell.length_c   1.000
_cell.angle_alpha   90.00
_cell.angle_beta   90.00
_cell.angle_gamma   90.00
#
_symmetry.space_group_name_H-M   'P 1'
#
loop_
_entity.id
_entity.type
_entity.pdbx_description
1 polymer ?
#
loop_
_entity_poly.entity_id
_entity_poly.type
_entity_poly.pdbx_seq_one_letter_code
_entity_poly.pdbx_strand_id
1 'polypeptide(L)'
;MLALGLWPFASLVLTLPVLAILYRRDGRLRFWSALGAYLSVLYLLALMCFTLYPLPSGDAGLGITYGVAPQLDFWVFIDDIKRDGKVAVLQLLANVAFFVPLGIIVGRGLRKGFGWALVLGFLVSLFVETAQLTGLFWIYPFAYRTFDVDDLACNTLGCVIGWCLAAVINRLMPVRRDNGDGLAVETHPGIVRRTVALCLDMTIVVSVTGIVCAGALLCFVLGQILADSLVGGGTTAVETWTSSPHADSNWMFWIFFAVFLLVEVVIPWCHEGSTPGGSFVRMTCEEYSRSPLRRVLFYAVRLAVLVCAGMFAPVALPVLAFFYAVTRRMPYDYV
;
A
#
# COMPACT_ATOMS: atom_id res chain seq x y z
N MET A 1 7.85 21.23 7.20
CA MET A 1 6.46 21.48 7.61
C MET A 1 5.46 20.67 6.78
N LEU A 2 5.51 20.72 5.43
CA LEU A 2 4.57 19.98 4.56
C LEU A 2 4.53 18.46 4.85
N ALA A 3 5.68 17.78 4.96
CA ALA A 3 5.74 16.36 5.29
C ALA A 3 5.08 16.02 6.64
N LEU A 4 5.26 16.87 7.67
CA LEU A 4 4.61 16.69 8.96
C LEU A 4 3.09 16.91 8.89
N GLY A 5 2.63 17.83 8.04
CA GLY A 5 1.20 18.06 7.81
C GLY A 5 0.52 16.91 7.04
N LEU A 6 1.22 16.29 6.08
CA LEU A 6 0.72 15.16 5.29
C LEU A 6 0.81 13.82 6.02
N TRP A 7 1.73 13.68 6.99
CA TRP A 7 2.01 12.43 7.67
C TRP A 7 0.80 11.77 8.34
N PRO A 8 -0.08 12.48 9.08
CA PRO A 8 -1.27 11.85 9.67
C PRO A 8 -2.19 11.22 8.61
N PHE A 9 -2.41 11.92 7.49
CA PHE A 9 -3.26 11.42 6.39
C PHE A 9 -2.63 10.22 5.69
N ALA A 10 -1.35 10.30 5.34
CA ALA A 10 -0.63 9.18 4.74
C ALA A 10 -0.54 7.99 5.71
N SER A 11 -0.33 8.23 7.01
CA SER A 11 -0.33 7.18 8.03
C SER A 11 -1.69 6.51 8.13
N LEU A 12 -2.80 7.28 8.07
CA LEU A 12 -4.15 6.73 8.09
C LEU A 12 -4.39 5.81 6.88
N VAL A 13 -4.07 6.28 5.67
CA VAL A 13 -4.22 5.50 4.42
C VAL A 13 -3.34 4.25 4.43
N LEU A 14 -2.10 4.38 4.91
CA LEU A 14 -1.14 3.28 4.95
C LEU A 14 -1.27 2.38 6.18
N THR A 15 -2.18 2.69 7.12
CA THR A 15 -2.36 1.87 8.33
C THR A 15 -2.66 0.41 7.99
N LEU A 16 -3.61 0.16 7.07
CA LEU A 16 -3.96 -1.21 6.70
C LEU A 16 -2.76 -1.98 6.10
N PRO A 17 -2.07 -1.52 5.05
CA PRO A 17 -0.92 -2.21 4.51
C PRO A 17 0.23 -2.34 5.52
N VAL A 18 0.50 -1.32 6.33
CA VAL A 18 1.54 -1.37 7.37
C VAL A 18 1.23 -2.47 8.40
N LEU A 19 0.02 -2.50 8.95
CA LEU A 19 -0.38 -3.52 9.92
C LEU A 19 -0.37 -4.91 9.31
N ALA A 20 -0.87 -5.07 8.09
CA ALA A 20 -0.87 -6.34 7.38
C ALA A 20 0.56 -6.89 7.17
N ILE A 21 1.49 -6.04 6.71
CA ILE A 21 2.90 -6.40 6.55
C ILE A 21 3.55 -6.77 7.89
N LEU A 22 3.27 -6.01 8.96
CA LEU A 22 3.81 -6.28 10.28
C LEU A 22 3.32 -7.63 10.83
N TYR A 23 2.02 -7.93 10.72
CA TYR A 23 1.49 -9.25 11.10
C TYR A 23 2.09 -10.38 10.27
N ARG A 24 2.21 -10.18 8.95
CA ARG A 24 2.82 -11.18 8.07
C ARG A 24 4.30 -11.43 8.40
N ARG A 25 5.04 -10.38 8.75
CA ARG A 25 6.48 -10.46 9.02
C ARG A 25 6.81 -10.97 10.41
N ASP A 26 6.16 -10.38 11.43
CA ASP A 26 6.53 -10.55 12.83
C ASP A 26 5.54 -11.45 13.61
N GLY A 27 4.43 -11.88 12.97
CA GLY A 27 3.37 -12.68 13.59
C GLY A 27 2.56 -11.96 14.67
N ARG A 28 3.04 -10.82 15.17
CA ARG A 28 2.39 -9.99 16.20
C ARG A 28 2.77 -8.53 16.05
N LEU A 29 1.93 -7.63 16.54
CA LEU A 29 2.26 -6.21 16.61
C LEU A 29 3.21 -5.95 17.78
N ARG A 30 4.38 -5.42 17.44
CA ARG A 30 5.35 -4.90 18.42
C ARG A 30 5.37 -3.39 18.31
N PHE A 31 5.32 -2.68 19.43
CA PHE A 31 5.36 -1.22 19.46
C PHE A 31 6.52 -0.63 18.63
N TRP A 32 7.73 -1.13 18.83
CA TRP A 32 8.91 -0.65 18.11
C TRP A 32 8.88 -0.95 16.61
N SER A 33 8.28 -2.06 16.20
CA SER A 33 8.10 -2.38 14.77
C SER A 33 7.07 -1.45 14.13
N ALA A 34 5.96 -1.18 14.82
CA ALA A 34 4.94 -0.25 14.34
C ALA A 34 5.49 1.18 14.29
N LEU A 35 6.14 1.66 15.36
CA LEU A 35 6.78 2.97 15.38
C LEU A 35 7.79 3.13 14.24
N GLY A 36 8.66 2.13 14.03
CA GLY A 36 9.62 2.15 12.93
C GLY A 36 8.97 2.20 11.56
N ALA A 37 7.85 1.49 11.35
CA ALA A 37 7.10 1.54 10.10
C ALA A 37 6.49 2.93 9.83
N TYR A 38 5.83 3.54 10.84
CA TYR A 38 5.26 4.89 10.68
C TYR A 38 6.33 5.99 10.55
N LEU A 39 7.46 5.85 11.24
CA LEU A 39 8.62 6.74 11.03
C LEU A 39 9.23 6.57 9.63
N SER A 40 9.19 5.37 9.06
CA SER A 40 9.60 5.14 7.66
C SER A 40 8.66 5.84 6.69
N VAL A 41 7.33 5.84 6.94
CA VAL A 41 6.35 6.61 6.15
C VAL A 41 6.66 8.10 6.23
N LEU A 42 6.89 8.64 7.44
CA LEU A 42 7.27 10.05 7.61
C LEU A 42 8.56 10.40 6.87
N TYR A 43 9.57 9.54 6.95
CA TYR A 43 10.82 9.73 6.25
C TYR A 43 10.63 9.75 4.72
N LEU A 44 9.88 8.80 4.15
CA LEU A 44 9.62 8.75 2.71
C LEU A 44 8.86 9.99 2.24
N LEU A 45 7.88 10.47 3.01
CA LEU A 45 7.21 11.74 2.74
C LEU A 45 8.18 12.93 2.81
N ALA A 46 9.04 12.96 3.83
CA ALA A 46 10.06 14.00 3.97
C ALA A 46 11.03 13.98 2.77
N LEU A 47 11.51 12.80 2.38
CA LEU A 47 12.37 12.63 1.22
C LEU A 47 11.70 13.20 -0.04
N MET A 48 10.45 12.80 -0.34
CA MET A 48 9.69 13.32 -1.47
C MET A 48 9.50 14.84 -1.39
N CYS A 49 9.15 15.36 -0.20
CA CYS A 49 9.00 16.81 -0.02
C CYS A 49 10.31 17.58 -0.23
N PHE A 50 11.43 17.07 0.25
CA PHE A 50 12.72 17.76 0.11
C PHE A 50 13.28 17.70 -1.31
N THR A 51 13.06 16.59 -2.02
CA THR A 51 13.58 16.40 -3.36
C THR A 51 12.68 17.03 -4.44
N LEU A 52 11.36 17.02 -4.25
CA LEU A 52 10.40 17.50 -5.26
C LEU A 52 9.83 18.89 -4.97
N TYR A 53 9.98 19.44 -3.75
CA TYR A 53 9.51 20.78 -3.41
C TYR A 53 10.66 21.80 -3.48
N PRO A 54 10.47 23.09 -3.87
CA PRO A 54 9.18 23.69 -4.20
C PRO A 54 8.66 23.27 -5.58
N LEU A 55 7.35 22.99 -5.64
CA LEU A 55 6.70 22.74 -6.93
C LEU A 55 6.62 24.03 -7.74
N PRO A 56 6.76 23.97 -9.08
CA PRO A 56 6.63 25.11 -9.94
C PRO A 56 5.27 25.79 -9.76
N SER A 57 5.24 27.11 -9.67
CA SER A 57 4.00 27.90 -9.58
C SER A 57 3.84 28.77 -10.82
N GLY A 58 2.69 28.69 -11.47
CA GLY A 58 2.37 29.44 -12.69
C GLY A 58 2.97 28.86 -13.99
N ASP A 59 2.67 29.49 -15.11
CA ASP A 59 3.06 29.02 -16.44
C ASP A 59 4.57 29.17 -16.75
N ALA A 60 5.25 30.07 -16.05
CA ALA A 60 6.68 30.33 -16.24
C ALA A 60 7.60 29.41 -15.41
N GLY A 61 7.06 28.66 -14.42
CA GLY A 61 7.83 27.79 -13.53
C GLY A 61 8.97 28.51 -12.81
N LEU A 62 10.05 27.78 -12.54
CA LEU A 62 11.30 28.35 -11.97
C LEU A 62 12.27 28.85 -13.04
N GLY A 63 11.78 29.11 -14.27
CA GLY A 63 12.59 29.60 -15.37
C GLY A 63 13.40 28.54 -16.13
N ILE A 64 13.21 27.27 -15.83
CA ILE A 64 13.83 26.16 -16.56
C ILE A 64 12.82 25.67 -17.61
N THR A 65 13.15 25.85 -18.88
CA THR A 65 12.30 25.45 -20.00
C THR A 65 12.58 24.00 -20.43
N TYR A 66 11.66 23.41 -21.20
CA TYR A 66 11.89 22.14 -21.88
C TYR A 66 13.20 22.14 -22.69
N GLY A 67 13.87 21.01 -22.73
CA GLY A 67 15.08 20.83 -23.52
C GLY A 67 16.38 21.06 -22.76
N VAL A 68 16.34 21.17 -21.44
CA VAL A 68 17.56 21.11 -20.62
C VAL A 68 18.15 19.71 -20.76
N ALA A 69 19.36 19.63 -21.31
CA ALA A 69 20.07 18.36 -21.42
C ALA A 69 20.40 17.81 -20.04
N PRO A 70 20.24 16.49 -19.81
CA PRO A 70 20.69 15.88 -18.57
C PRO A 70 22.20 16.04 -18.42
N GLN A 71 22.65 16.33 -17.20
CA GLN A 71 24.06 16.37 -16.83
C GLN A 71 24.56 14.94 -16.61
N LEU A 72 25.35 14.43 -17.57
CA LEU A 72 25.84 13.04 -17.55
C LEU A 72 27.36 12.93 -17.29
N ASP A 73 28.06 14.07 -17.14
CA ASP A 73 29.48 14.06 -16.82
C ASP A 73 29.70 13.94 -15.32
N PHE A 74 30.12 12.77 -14.89
CA PHE A 74 30.37 12.44 -13.47
C PHE A 74 31.41 13.32 -12.80
N TRP A 75 32.24 14.05 -13.53
CA TRP A 75 33.32 14.85 -12.96
C TRP A 75 32.98 16.33 -12.73
N VAL A 76 31.80 16.77 -13.10
CA VAL A 76 31.35 18.18 -12.97
C VAL A 76 31.35 18.63 -11.50
N PHE A 77 31.07 17.74 -10.55
CA PHE A 77 31.13 18.09 -9.13
C PHE A 77 32.48 18.68 -8.69
N ILE A 78 33.61 18.32 -9.36
CA ILE A 78 34.93 18.88 -9.05
C ILE A 78 34.97 20.37 -9.43
N ASP A 79 34.40 20.73 -10.56
CA ASP A 79 34.37 22.13 -11.01
C ASP A 79 33.33 22.93 -10.22
N ASP A 80 32.24 22.34 -9.81
CA ASP A 80 31.28 22.94 -8.88
C ASP A 80 31.90 23.22 -7.50
N ILE A 81 32.70 22.30 -6.99
CA ILE A 81 33.45 22.53 -5.74
C ILE A 81 34.45 23.68 -5.90
N LYS A 82 35.13 23.78 -7.04
CA LYS A 82 36.06 24.90 -7.31
C LYS A 82 35.32 26.25 -7.43
N ARG A 83 34.13 26.25 -8.02
CA ARG A 83 33.33 27.46 -8.24
C ARG A 83 32.61 27.90 -6.97
N ASP A 84 31.86 26.99 -6.35
CA ASP A 84 30.90 27.28 -5.26
C ASP A 84 31.43 26.86 -3.87
N GLY A 85 32.60 26.20 -3.82
CA GLY A 85 33.33 25.89 -2.62
C GLY A 85 32.53 25.04 -1.63
N LYS A 86 32.36 25.60 -0.41
CA LYS A 86 31.66 24.89 0.69
C LYS A 86 30.19 24.58 0.38
N VAL A 87 29.53 25.36 -0.45
CA VAL A 87 28.12 25.16 -0.78
C VAL A 87 27.93 23.89 -1.60
N ALA A 88 28.75 23.67 -2.64
CA ALA A 88 28.74 22.45 -3.44
C ALA A 88 29.02 21.20 -2.59
N VAL A 89 30.03 21.28 -1.71
CA VAL A 89 30.33 20.16 -0.78
C VAL A 89 29.14 19.85 0.14
N LEU A 90 28.49 20.87 0.70
CA LEU A 90 27.32 20.68 1.55
C LEU A 90 26.14 20.07 0.79
N GLN A 91 25.97 20.44 -0.48
CA GLN A 91 24.92 19.84 -1.33
C GLN A 91 25.18 18.34 -1.56
N LEU A 92 26.38 17.94 -1.93
CA LEU A 92 26.76 16.52 -2.08
C LEU A 92 26.55 15.74 -0.79
N LEU A 93 27.02 16.31 0.34
CA LEU A 93 26.83 15.68 1.66
C LEU A 93 25.35 15.58 2.06
N ALA A 94 24.53 16.56 1.72
CA ALA A 94 23.09 16.52 1.97
C ALA A 94 22.42 15.39 1.17
N ASN A 95 22.77 15.22 -0.10
CA ASN A 95 22.23 14.12 -0.94
C ASN A 95 22.58 12.75 -0.33
N VAL A 96 23.84 12.54 0.06
CA VAL A 96 24.24 11.34 0.79
C VAL A 96 23.43 11.19 2.07
N ALA A 97 23.36 12.22 2.91
CA ALA A 97 22.71 12.16 4.21
C ALA A 97 21.20 11.87 4.12
N PHE A 98 20.51 12.42 3.12
CA PHE A 98 19.10 12.18 2.90
C PHE A 98 18.78 10.72 2.57
N PHE A 99 19.70 9.98 1.94
CA PHE A 99 19.47 8.58 1.56
C PHE A 99 19.98 7.57 2.59
N VAL A 100 20.73 7.99 3.61
CA VAL A 100 21.16 7.11 4.72
C VAL A 100 19.97 6.42 5.41
N PRO A 101 18.88 7.11 5.79
CA PRO A 101 17.73 6.44 6.41
C PRO A 101 17.07 5.40 5.49
N LEU A 102 17.06 5.61 4.15
CA LEU A 102 16.57 4.61 3.21
C LEU A 102 17.38 3.30 3.34
N GLY A 103 18.70 3.39 3.38
CA GLY A 103 19.57 2.25 3.58
C GLY A 103 19.32 1.53 4.91
N ILE A 104 19.08 2.28 5.99
CA ILE A 104 18.70 1.70 7.29
C ILE A 104 17.36 0.96 7.20
N ILE A 105 16.37 1.52 6.51
CA ILE A 105 15.06 0.86 6.27
C ILE A 105 15.26 -0.43 5.50
N VAL A 106 16.08 -0.44 4.44
CA VAL A 106 16.36 -1.64 3.63
C VAL A 106 17.07 -2.71 4.46
N GLY A 107 18.13 -2.35 5.22
CA GLY A 107 18.94 -3.31 5.95
C GLY A 107 18.29 -3.82 7.24
N ARG A 108 17.65 -2.95 8.03
CA ARG A 108 17.04 -3.30 9.32
C ARG A 108 15.52 -3.48 9.22
N GLY A 109 14.84 -2.57 8.53
CA GLY A 109 13.39 -2.61 8.37
C GLY A 109 12.93 -3.76 7.48
N LEU A 110 13.41 -3.80 6.24
CA LEU A 110 13.05 -4.82 5.25
C LEU A 110 13.92 -6.09 5.33
N ARG A 111 15.01 -6.05 6.09
CA ARG A 111 15.97 -7.16 6.27
C ARG A 111 16.53 -7.68 4.94
N LYS A 112 16.78 -6.79 4.00
CA LYS A 112 17.33 -7.11 2.68
C LYS A 112 18.85 -7.00 2.67
N GLY A 113 19.48 -7.73 1.73
CA GLY A 113 20.94 -7.73 1.55
C GLY A 113 21.48 -6.47 0.86
N PHE A 114 22.80 -6.35 0.78
CA PHE A 114 23.53 -5.24 0.16
C PHE A 114 23.07 -4.90 -1.26
N GLY A 115 22.87 -5.91 -2.11
CA GLY A 115 22.42 -5.69 -3.49
C GLY A 115 21.08 -4.96 -3.57
N TRP A 116 20.17 -5.21 -2.62
CA TRP A 116 18.91 -4.49 -2.54
C TRP A 116 19.07 -3.04 -2.13
N ALA A 117 20.04 -2.72 -1.25
CA ALA A 117 20.33 -1.34 -0.88
C ALA A 117 20.86 -0.55 -2.08
N LEU A 118 21.77 -1.16 -2.84
CA LEU A 118 22.30 -0.56 -4.07
C LEU A 118 21.18 -0.32 -5.10
N VAL A 119 20.39 -1.36 -5.42
CA VAL A 119 19.32 -1.28 -6.43
C VAL A 119 18.24 -0.29 -6.01
N LEU A 120 17.74 -0.36 -4.77
CA LEU A 120 16.70 0.55 -4.30
C LEU A 120 17.20 1.99 -4.17
N GLY A 121 18.44 2.21 -3.69
CA GLY A 121 19.05 3.54 -3.64
C GLY A 121 19.13 4.15 -5.04
N PHE A 122 19.62 3.39 -6.01
CA PHE A 122 19.69 3.80 -7.41
C PHE A 122 18.31 4.08 -8.01
N LEU A 123 17.34 3.17 -7.85
CA LEU A 123 16.01 3.33 -8.46
C LEU A 123 15.23 4.50 -7.85
N VAL A 124 15.31 4.71 -6.53
CA VAL A 124 14.65 5.86 -5.88
C VAL A 124 15.30 7.16 -6.32
N SER A 125 16.64 7.21 -6.41
CA SER A 125 17.33 8.39 -6.92
C SER A 125 16.97 8.66 -8.37
N LEU A 126 17.02 7.64 -9.24
CA LEU A 126 16.64 7.74 -10.65
C LEU A 126 15.19 8.23 -10.81
N PHE A 127 14.28 7.75 -9.97
CA PHE A 127 12.89 8.23 -9.96
C PHE A 127 12.81 9.73 -9.64
N VAL A 128 13.53 10.20 -8.64
CA VAL A 128 13.59 11.61 -8.25
C VAL A 128 14.15 12.47 -9.38
N GLU A 129 15.32 12.11 -9.92
CA GLU A 129 15.98 12.83 -11.00
C GLU A 129 15.11 12.89 -12.28
N THR A 130 14.46 11.76 -12.62
CA THR A 130 13.56 11.69 -13.79
C THR A 130 12.30 12.55 -13.54
N ALA A 131 11.76 12.53 -12.33
CA ALA A 131 10.60 13.37 -11.98
C ALA A 131 10.92 14.87 -12.10
N GLN A 132 12.12 15.28 -11.68
CA GLN A 132 12.59 16.66 -11.78
C GLN A 132 12.81 17.09 -13.24
N LEU A 133 13.45 16.24 -14.04
CA LEU A 133 13.74 16.51 -15.45
C LEU A 133 12.46 16.57 -16.31
N THR A 134 11.49 15.70 -16.03
CA THR A 134 10.26 15.59 -16.81
C THR A 134 9.12 16.48 -16.31
N GLY A 135 9.36 17.36 -15.35
CA GLY A 135 8.30 18.16 -14.74
C GLY A 135 7.23 17.30 -14.05
N LEU A 136 7.65 16.38 -13.17
CA LEU A 136 6.80 15.37 -12.51
C LEU A 136 6.04 14.50 -13.51
N PHE A 137 6.79 13.88 -14.43
CA PHE A 137 6.21 13.01 -15.46
C PHE A 137 5.15 13.71 -16.31
N TRP A 138 5.51 14.93 -16.80
CA TRP A 138 4.69 15.79 -17.67
C TRP A 138 3.43 16.39 -17.01
N ILE A 139 3.31 16.36 -15.68
CA ILE A 139 2.29 17.14 -14.97
C ILE A 139 2.55 18.64 -15.18
N TYR A 140 3.82 19.04 -15.19
CA TYR A 140 4.24 20.41 -15.54
C TYR A 140 4.80 20.45 -16.95
N PRO A 141 4.56 21.53 -17.71
CA PRO A 141 5.02 21.67 -19.09
C PRO A 141 6.52 21.98 -19.23
N PHE A 142 7.31 21.91 -18.16
CA PHE A 142 8.75 22.22 -18.16
C PHE A 142 9.48 21.43 -17.07
N ALA A 143 10.80 21.18 -17.31
CA ALA A 143 11.69 20.69 -16.27
C ALA A 143 11.92 21.76 -15.21
N TYR A 144 11.93 21.41 -13.92
CA TYR A 144 12.21 22.36 -12.85
C TYR A 144 13.56 22.16 -12.17
N ARG A 145 14.26 21.05 -12.46
CA ARG A 145 15.67 20.83 -12.14
C ARG A 145 16.34 20.01 -13.24
N THR A 146 17.65 20.16 -13.37
CA THR A 146 18.46 19.34 -14.26
C THR A 146 18.62 17.94 -13.66
N PHE A 147 18.55 16.91 -14.49
CA PHE A 147 18.97 15.56 -14.11
C PHE A 147 20.48 15.58 -13.90
N ASP A 148 20.95 15.10 -12.76
CA ASP A 148 22.36 15.09 -12.39
C ASP A 148 22.85 13.69 -12.01
N VAL A 149 23.87 13.20 -12.71
CA VAL A 149 24.45 11.88 -12.43
C VAL A 149 25.22 11.85 -11.11
N ASP A 150 25.73 13.00 -10.64
CA ASP A 150 26.43 13.12 -9.37
C ASP A 150 25.45 12.96 -8.20
N ASP A 151 24.24 13.53 -8.32
CA ASP A 151 23.17 13.34 -7.36
C ASP A 151 22.74 11.87 -7.30
N LEU A 152 22.63 11.22 -8.48
CA LEU A 152 22.32 9.79 -8.56
C LEU A 152 23.35 8.92 -7.83
N ALA A 153 24.64 9.24 -7.98
CA ALA A 153 25.73 8.52 -7.32
C ALA A 153 25.76 8.80 -5.81
N CYS A 154 25.63 10.06 -5.39
CA CYS A 154 25.64 10.46 -3.98
C CYS A 154 24.47 9.87 -3.21
N ASN A 155 23.26 9.90 -3.78
CA ASN A 155 22.05 9.31 -3.21
C ASN A 155 22.19 7.79 -3.04
N THR A 156 22.69 7.11 -4.07
CA THR A 156 22.96 5.67 -4.02
C THR A 156 24.01 5.32 -2.96
N LEU A 157 25.09 6.10 -2.88
CA LEU A 157 26.13 5.95 -1.85
C LEU A 157 25.54 6.14 -0.46
N GLY A 158 24.68 7.14 -0.26
CA GLY A 158 23.98 7.37 1.01
C GLY A 158 23.18 6.14 1.45
N CYS A 159 22.44 5.51 0.52
CA CYS A 159 21.69 4.29 0.80
C CYS A 159 22.63 3.13 1.19
N VAL A 160 23.76 2.97 0.52
CA VAL A 160 24.77 1.94 0.85
C VAL A 160 25.37 2.18 2.25
N ILE A 161 25.73 3.42 2.57
CA ILE A 161 26.23 3.80 3.91
C ILE A 161 25.17 3.47 4.97
N GLY A 162 23.91 3.81 4.72
CA GLY A 162 22.79 3.50 5.60
C GLY A 162 22.62 2.01 5.84
N TRP A 163 22.79 1.19 4.79
CA TRP A 163 22.75 -0.26 4.92
C TRP A 163 23.92 -0.80 5.77
N CYS A 164 25.13 -0.27 5.58
CA CYS A 164 26.29 -0.61 6.40
C CYS A 164 26.06 -0.25 7.88
N LEU A 165 25.48 0.93 8.16
CA LEU A 165 25.09 1.32 9.51
C LEU A 165 24.04 0.35 10.09
N ALA A 166 23.04 -0.05 9.29
CA ALA A 166 22.04 -1.05 9.68
C ALA A 166 22.69 -2.39 10.02
N ALA A 167 23.71 -2.81 9.26
CA ALA A 167 24.46 -4.05 9.54
C ALA A 167 25.18 -3.99 10.88
N VAL A 168 25.83 -2.86 11.19
CA VAL A 168 26.47 -2.60 12.49
C VAL A 168 25.44 -2.60 13.61
N ILE A 169 24.33 -1.87 13.45
CA ILE A 169 23.27 -1.80 14.46
C ILE A 169 22.67 -3.20 14.68
N ASN A 170 22.45 -4.00 13.62
CA ASN A 170 21.93 -5.36 13.74
C ASN A 170 22.89 -6.30 14.47
N ARG A 171 24.20 -6.04 14.40
CA ARG A 171 25.24 -6.81 15.12
C ARG A 171 25.26 -6.44 16.61
N LEU A 172 25.12 -5.16 16.94
CA LEU A 172 25.12 -4.66 18.32
C LEU A 172 23.78 -4.89 19.02
N MET A 173 22.68 -4.74 18.28
CA MET A 173 21.32 -4.88 18.77
C MET A 173 20.54 -5.84 17.85
N PRO A 174 20.79 -7.15 17.97
CA PRO A 174 20.17 -8.13 17.09
C PRO A 174 18.64 -8.05 17.19
N VAL A 175 18.00 -7.96 16.03
CA VAL A 175 16.55 -8.07 15.96
C VAL A 175 16.18 -9.50 16.34
N ARG A 176 15.55 -9.65 17.52
CA ARG A 176 15.11 -10.96 18.02
C ARG A 176 14.23 -11.62 16.94
N ARG A 177 14.75 -12.68 16.35
CA ARG A 177 13.92 -13.60 15.57
C ARG A 177 13.07 -14.36 16.57
N ASP A 178 11.76 -14.27 16.46
CA ASP A 178 10.91 -15.27 17.10
C ASP A 178 11.19 -16.59 16.36
N ASN A 179 11.85 -17.51 17.03
CA ASN A 179 12.19 -18.83 16.51
C ASN A 179 10.89 -19.66 16.38
N GLY A 180 10.17 -19.47 15.26
CA GLY A 180 9.04 -20.32 14.89
C GLY A 180 7.67 -20.00 15.50
N ASP A 181 7.59 -19.62 16.78
CA ASP A 181 6.30 -19.42 17.48
C ASP A 181 5.47 -18.24 16.92
N GLY A 182 6.12 -17.20 16.40
CA GLY A 182 5.45 -16.06 15.76
C GLY A 182 4.99 -16.30 14.31
N LEU A 183 5.41 -17.44 13.71
CA LEU A 183 5.08 -17.83 12.34
C LEU A 183 3.91 -18.81 12.27
N ALA A 184 3.49 -19.39 13.42
CA ALA A 184 2.32 -20.25 13.50
C ALA A 184 1.02 -19.47 13.17
N VAL A 185 0.04 -20.17 12.65
CA VAL A 185 -1.30 -19.61 12.43
C VAL A 185 -1.93 -19.37 13.80
N GLU A 186 -2.39 -18.13 14.02
CA GLU A 186 -3.04 -17.74 15.28
C GLU A 186 -4.49 -18.22 15.30
N THR A 187 -4.82 -19.07 16.23
CA THR A 187 -6.17 -19.59 16.42
C THR A 187 -7.05 -18.72 17.31
N HIS A 188 -6.46 -17.90 18.19
CA HIS A 188 -7.17 -16.96 19.07
C HIS A 188 -6.81 -15.50 18.74
N PRO A 189 -7.10 -15.02 17.50
CA PRO A 189 -6.65 -13.70 17.06
C PRO A 189 -7.33 -12.57 17.84
N GLY A 190 -6.52 -11.57 18.21
CA GLY A 190 -7.04 -10.34 18.81
C GLY A 190 -7.87 -9.52 17.81
N ILE A 191 -8.68 -8.56 18.32
CA ILE A 191 -9.59 -7.75 17.50
C ILE A 191 -8.86 -7.02 16.37
N VAL A 192 -7.68 -6.45 16.62
CA VAL A 192 -6.92 -5.71 15.59
C VAL A 192 -6.54 -6.63 14.42
N ARG A 193 -6.10 -7.88 14.70
CA ARG A 193 -5.76 -8.85 13.66
C ARG A 193 -7.00 -9.24 12.85
N ARG A 194 -8.14 -9.49 13.53
CA ARG A 194 -9.43 -9.79 12.88
C ARG A 194 -9.90 -8.63 11.99
N THR A 195 -9.79 -7.39 12.48
CA THR A 195 -10.14 -6.19 11.69
C THR A 195 -9.25 -6.03 10.46
N VAL A 196 -7.93 -6.20 10.60
CA VAL A 196 -6.99 -6.13 9.48
C VAL A 196 -7.32 -7.22 8.45
N ALA A 197 -7.57 -8.46 8.88
CA ALA A 197 -7.97 -9.55 7.99
C ALA A 197 -9.26 -9.20 7.22
N LEU A 198 -10.31 -8.75 7.94
CA LEU A 198 -11.58 -8.36 7.33
C LEU A 198 -11.41 -7.19 6.34
N CYS A 199 -10.61 -6.18 6.67
CA CYS A 199 -10.35 -5.07 5.74
C CYS A 199 -9.63 -5.53 4.47
N LEU A 200 -8.69 -6.48 4.59
CA LEU A 200 -8.04 -7.10 3.42
C LEU A 200 -9.04 -7.89 2.58
N ASP A 201 -9.90 -8.70 3.23
CA ASP A 201 -10.94 -9.46 2.55
C ASP A 201 -11.92 -8.53 1.83
N MET A 202 -12.36 -7.44 2.47
CA MET A 202 -13.22 -6.43 1.84
C MET A 202 -12.54 -5.73 0.67
N THR A 203 -11.23 -5.45 0.77
CA THR A 203 -10.46 -4.90 -0.36
C THR A 203 -10.47 -5.87 -1.56
N ILE A 204 -10.32 -7.17 -1.30
CA ILE A 204 -10.41 -8.20 -2.34
C ILE A 204 -11.83 -8.24 -2.93
N VAL A 205 -12.87 -8.28 -2.08
CA VAL A 205 -14.27 -8.31 -2.52
C VAL A 205 -14.60 -7.12 -3.41
N VAL A 206 -14.25 -5.90 -2.98
CA VAL A 206 -14.52 -4.68 -3.76
C VAL A 206 -13.74 -4.67 -5.08
N SER A 207 -12.46 -5.07 -5.04
CA SER A 207 -11.62 -5.10 -6.24
C SER A 207 -12.12 -6.13 -7.27
N VAL A 208 -12.42 -7.35 -6.84
CA VAL A 208 -12.94 -8.40 -7.73
C VAL A 208 -14.30 -8.01 -8.29
N THR A 209 -15.21 -7.49 -7.46
CA THR A 209 -16.51 -6.98 -7.89
C THR A 209 -16.33 -5.88 -8.93
N GLY A 210 -15.46 -4.91 -8.67
CA GLY A 210 -15.20 -3.82 -9.61
C GLY A 210 -14.65 -4.31 -10.96
N ILE A 211 -13.73 -5.26 -10.96
CA ILE A 211 -13.17 -5.86 -12.18
C ILE A 211 -14.26 -6.60 -12.96
N VAL A 212 -15.09 -7.41 -12.27
CA VAL A 212 -16.19 -8.16 -12.91
C VAL A 212 -17.23 -7.22 -13.49
N CYS A 213 -17.64 -6.19 -12.75
CA CYS A 213 -18.60 -5.19 -13.22
C CYS A 213 -18.06 -4.38 -14.40
N ALA A 214 -16.79 -3.94 -14.34
CA ALA A 214 -16.14 -3.24 -15.45
C ALA A 214 -16.02 -4.12 -16.70
N GLY A 215 -15.66 -5.38 -16.53
CA GLY A 215 -15.61 -6.36 -17.62
C GLY A 215 -16.98 -6.60 -18.26
N ALA A 216 -18.03 -6.76 -17.44
CA ALA A 216 -19.38 -6.92 -17.93
C ALA A 216 -19.87 -5.68 -18.71
N LEU A 217 -19.59 -4.48 -18.21
CA LEU A 217 -19.92 -3.23 -18.89
C LEU A 217 -19.16 -3.10 -20.21
N LEU A 218 -17.87 -3.41 -20.23
CA LEU A 218 -17.05 -3.38 -21.45
C LEU A 218 -17.59 -4.36 -22.50
N CYS A 219 -17.91 -5.59 -22.11
CA CYS A 219 -18.50 -6.58 -23.02
C CYS A 219 -19.84 -6.12 -23.58
N PHE A 220 -20.67 -5.48 -22.74
CA PHE A 220 -21.95 -4.91 -23.19
C PHE A 220 -21.74 -3.80 -24.23
N VAL A 221 -20.85 -2.82 -23.94
CA VAL A 221 -20.55 -1.71 -24.85
C VAL A 221 -19.98 -2.20 -26.18
N LEU A 222 -19.03 -3.15 -26.12
CA LEU A 222 -18.47 -3.75 -27.35
C LEU A 222 -19.54 -4.51 -28.13
N GLY A 223 -20.44 -5.24 -27.45
CA GLY A 223 -21.57 -5.93 -28.09
C GLY A 223 -22.51 -4.96 -28.81
N GLN A 224 -22.82 -3.81 -28.21
CA GLN A 224 -23.63 -2.78 -28.85
C GLN A 224 -22.95 -2.17 -30.08
N ILE A 225 -21.65 -1.80 -29.97
CA ILE A 225 -20.88 -1.27 -31.10
C ILE A 225 -20.86 -2.25 -32.28
N LEU A 226 -20.68 -3.54 -32.00
CA LEU A 226 -20.73 -4.59 -33.02
C LEU A 226 -22.12 -4.75 -33.62
N ALA A 227 -23.17 -4.71 -32.81
CA ALA A 227 -24.53 -4.80 -33.29
C ALA A 227 -24.91 -3.61 -34.17
N ASP A 228 -24.55 -2.38 -33.76
CA ASP A 228 -24.78 -1.15 -34.53
C ASP A 228 -24.03 -1.16 -35.85
N SER A 229 -22.78 -1.68 -35.86
CA SER A 229 -21.99 -1.81 -37.09
C SER A 229 -22.55 -2.83 -38.08
N LEU A 230 -23.28 -3.86 -37.60
CA LEU A 230 -23.84 -4.92 -38.42
C LEU A 230 -25.27 -4.58 -38.92
N VAL A 231 -26.04 -3.82 -38.14
CA VAL A 231 -27.50 -3.59 -38.40
C VAL A 231 -27.76 -2.16 -38.90
N GLY A 232 -26.81 -1.23 -38.82
CA GLY A 232 -26.95 0.15 -39.30
C GLY A 232 -27.90 1.01 -38.47
N GLY A 233 -28.09 0.70 -37.18
CA GLY A 233 -28.98 1.40 -36.27
C GLY A 233 -28.30 2.53 -35.52
N GLY A 234 -28.87 3.75 -35.55
CA GLY A 234 -28.28 4.99 -35.02
C GLY A 234 -28.52 5.27 -33.53
N THR A 235 -28.65 4.27 -32.66
CA THR A 235 -28.77 4.48 -31.19
C THR A 235 -27.44 4.35 -30.51
N THR A 236 -27.09 5.31 -29.65
CA THR A 236 -25.82 5.23 -28.91
C THR A 236 -25.89 4.13 -27.84
N ALA A 237 -24.78 3.41 -27.63
CA ALA A 237 -24.66 2.34 -26.61
C ALA A 237 -25.09 2.82 -25.21
N VAL A 238 -24.86 4.09 -24.88
CA VAL A 238 -25.25 4.71 -23.60
C VAL A 238 -26.77 4.87 -23.49
N GLU A 239 -27.44 5.32 -24.56
CA GLU A 239 -28.92 5.48 -24.58
C GLU A 239 -29.63 4.12 -24.46
N THR A 240 -29.10 3.09 -25.11
CA THR A 240 -29.63 1.74 -25.02
C THR A 240 -29.49 1.15 -23.62
N TRP A 241 -28.38 1.46 -22.93
CA TRP A 241 -28.13 0.97 -21.57
C TRP A 241 -29.01 1.66 -20.53
N THR A 242 -29.20 2.99 -20.63
CA THR A 242 -30.03 3.77 -19.71
C THR A 242 -31.56 3.45 -19.88
N SER A 243 -31.97 3.00 -21.06
CA SER A 243 -33.34 2.59 -21.33
C SER A 243 -33.59 1.09 -21.12
N SER A 244 -32.57 0.29 -20.83
CA SER A 244 -32.73 -1.14 -20.62
C SER A 244 -33.30 -1.46 -19.22
N PRO A 245 -34.09 -2.53 -19.06
CA PRO A 245 -34.58 -2.98 -17.75
C PRO A 245 -33.40 -3.33 -16.78
N HIS A 246 -32.20 -3.48 -17.29
CA HIS A 246 -31.00 -3.74 -16.49
C HIS A 246 -30.40 -2.50 -15.79
N ALA A 247 -30.78 -1.27 -16.23
CA ALA A 247 -30.37 -0.03 -15.58
C ALA A 247 -30.88 0.07 -14.11
N ASP A 248 -32.07 -0.49 -13.87
CA ASP A 248 -32.71 -0.52 -12.55
C ASP A 248 -32.41 -1.81 -11.76
N SER A 249 -31.64 -2.73 -12.31
CA SER A 249 -31.36 -3.99 -11.63
C SER A 249 -30.17 -3.87 -10.66
N ASN A 250 -30.33 -4.40 -9.46
CA ASN A 250 -29.30 -4.46 -8.42
C ASN A 250 -28.23 -5.53 -8.73
N TRP A 251 -27.91 -5.77 -10.02
CA TRP A 251 -26.97 -6.82 -10.42
C TRP A 251 -25.56 -6.64 -9.83
N MET A 252 -25.10 -5.39 -9.70
CA MET A 252 -23.82 -5.09 -9.03
C MET A 252 -23.85 -5.50 -7.57
N PHE A 253 -24.97 -5.30 -6.88
CA PHE A 253 -25.17 -5.77 -5.52
C PHE A 253 -25.10 -7.29 -5.42
N TRP A 254 -25.72 -8.02 -6.36
CA TRP A 254 -25.70 -9.48 -6.36
C TRP A 254 -24.32 -10.04 -6.68
N ILE A 255 -23.55 -9.41 -7.57
CA ILE A 255 -22.15 -9.77 -7.81
C ILE A 255 -21.32 -9.51 -6.55
N PHE A 256 -21.45 -8.33 -5.93
CA PHE A 256 -20.77 -8.03 -4.67
C PHE A 256 -21.11 -9.08 -3.60
N PHE A 257 -22.38 -9.40 -3.43
CA PHE A 257 -22.82 -10.37 -2.42
C PHE A 257 -22.31 -11.79 -2.72
N ALA A 258 -22.29 -12.19 -3.98
CA ALA A 258 -21.73 -13.49 -4.38
C ALA A 258 -20.22 -13.58 -4.12
N VAL A 259 -19.45 -12.53 -4.47
CA VAL A 259 -18.01 -12.46 -4.17
C VAL A 259 -17.78 -12.41 -2.68
N PHE A 260 -18.59 -11.68 -1.92
CA PHE A 260 -18.53 -11.61 -0.47
C PHE A 260 -18.76 -13.00 0.16
N LEU A 261 -19.79 -13.73 -0.27
CA LEU A 261 -20.03 -15.10 0.19
C LEU A 261 -18.87 -16.05 -0.16
N LEU A 262 -18.30 -15.89 -1.36
CA LEU A 262 -17.14 -16.68 -1.77
C LEU A 262 -15.96 -16.46 -0.83
N VAL A 263 -15.63 -15.21 -0.52
CA VAL A 263 -14.46 -14.83 0.28
C VAL A 263 -14.66 -15.15 1.77
N GLU A 264 -15.86 -14.88 2.32
CA GLU A 264 -16.11 -14.96 3.77
C GLU A 264 -16.72 -16.28 4.24
N VAL A 265 -17.24 -17.10 3.31
CA VAL A 265 -17.88 -18.37 3.66
C VAL A 265 -17.23 -19.55 2.92
N VAL A 266 -17.19 -19.50 1.57
CA VAL A 266 -16.79 -20.67 0.77
C VAL A 266 -15.29 -20.94 0.93
N ILE A 267 -14.45 -19.91 0.75
CA ILE A 267 -12.99 -20.07 0.87
C ILE A 267 -12.59 -20.56 2.26
N PRO A 268 -13.00 -19.94 3.39
CA PRO A 268 -12.62 -20.44 4.71
C PRO A 268 -13.24 -21.81 5.02
N TRP A 269 -14.41 -22.14 4.48
CA TRP A 269 -14.95 -23.49 4.60
C TRP A 269 -14.03 -24.54 3.99
N CYS A 270 -13.42 -24.24 2.82
CA CYS A 270 -12.52 -25.16 2.11
C CYS A 270 -11.07 -25.12 2.63
N HIS A 271 -10.65 -24.06 3.33
CA HIS A 271 -9.26 -23.80 3.74
C HIS A 271 -9.13 -23.68 5.26
N GLU A 272 -9.65 -24.66 6.01
CA GLU A 272 -9.47 -24.80 7.45
C GLU A 272 -9.78 -23.51 8.25
N GLY A 273 -10.82 -22.77 7.84
CA GLY A 273 -11.24 -21.55 8.50
C GLY A 273 -10.40 -20.31 8.16
N SER A 274 -9.54 -20.37 7.16
CA SER A 274 -8.71 -19.22 6.77
C SER A 274 -9.28 -18.49 5.57
N THR A 275 -9.70 -17.22 5.76
CA THR A 275 -10.01 -16.31 4.66
C THR A 275 -8.72 -15.87 3.94
N PRO A 276 -8.77 -15.31 2.73
CA PRO A 276 -7.59 -14.76 2.05
C PRO A 276 -6.83 -13.74 2.90
N GLY A 277 -7.55 -12.75 3.49
CA GLY A 277 -6.96 -11.77 4.41
C GLY A 277 -6.47 -12.42 5.70
N GLY A 278 -7.21 -13.39 6.25
CA GLY A 278 -6.80 -14.18 7.40
C GLY A 278 -5.50 -14.93 7.14
N SER A 279 -5.38 -15.60 6.00
CA SER A 279 -4.14 -16.29 5.58
C SER A 279 -2.98 -15.31 5.45
N PHE A 280 -3.21 -14.10 4.94
CA PHE A 280 -2.18 -13.09 4.83
C PHE A 280 -1.62 -12.65 6.19
N VAL A 281 -2.48 -12.43 7.19
CA VAL A 281 -2.08 -12.06 8.56
C VAL A 281 -1.88 -13.27 9.48
N ARG A 282 -1.89 -14.50 8.93
CA ARG A 282 -1.66 -15.75 9.64
C ARG A 282 -2.65 -15.98 10.79
N MET A 283 -3.94 -15.96 10.46
CA MET A 283 -5.00 -16.32 11.40
C MET A 283 -6.04 -17.20 10.76
N THR A 284 -6.72 -17.99 11.57
CA THR A 284 -7.96 -18.69 11.20
C THR A 284 -9.14 -18.06 11.93
N CYS A 285 -10.32 -18.10 11.32
CA CYS A 285 -11.55 -17.68 11.96
C CYS A 285 -12.20 -18.84 12.78
N GLU A 286 -11.82 -20.09 12.51
CA GLU A 286 -12.24 -21.26 13.29
C GLU A 286 -11.24 -21.54 14.40
N GLU A 287 -11.63 -21.31 15.66
CA GLU A 287 -10.78 -21.58 16.83
C GLU A 287 -10.66 -23.07 17.16
N TYR A 288 -11.71 -23.86 16.83
CA TYR A 288 -11.82 -25.27 17.17
C TYR A 288 -12.36 -26.07 15.99
N SER A 289 -12.02 -27.36 15.94
CA SER A 289 -12.68 -28.30 15.02
C SER A 289 -14.13 -28.51 15.48
N ARG A 290 -15.08 -28.25 14.58
CA ARG A 290 -16.51 -28.33 14.83
C ARG A 290 -17.14 -29.52 14.12
N SER A 291 -18.21 -30.10 14.70
CA SER A 291 -19.06 -31.04 13.95
C SER A 291 -19.69 -30.35 12.73
N PRO A 292 -20.05 -31.05 11.65
CA PRO A 292 -20.56 -30.46 10.43
C PRO A 292 -21.73 -29.47 10.67
N LEU A 293 -22.68 -29.84 11.54
CA LEU A 293 -23.84 -29.00 11.85
C LEU A 293 -23.43 -27.72 12.59
N ARG A 294 -22.54 -27.81 13.58
CA ARG A 294 -22.01 -26.64 14.30
C ARG A 294 -21.18 -25.75 13.38
N ARG A 295 -20.49 -26.33 12.44
CA ARG A 295 -19.72 -25.58 11.44
C ARG A 295 -20.64 -24.75 10.52
N VAL A 296 -21.73 -25.34 10.04
CA VAL A 296 -22.77 -24.59 9.31
C VAL A 296 -23.31 -23.44 10.15
N LEU A 297 -23.68 -23.71 11.40
CA LEU A 297 -24.21 -22.68 12.30
C LEU A 297 -23.20 -21.56 12.57
N PHE A 298 -21.93 -21.89 12.75
CA PHE A 298 -20.85 -20.92 12.91
C PHE A 298 -20.76 -19.97 11.72
N TYR A 299 -20.72 -20.48 10.47
CA TYR A 299 -20.67 -19.62 9.28
C TYR A 299 -21.95 -18.83 9.08
N ALA A 300 -23.11 -19.36 9.42
CA ALA A 300 -24.37 -18.65 9.35
C ALA A 300 -24.41 -17.47 10.35
N VAL A 301 -24.02 -17.68 11.60
CA VAL A 301 -23.93 -16.61 12.61
C VAL A 301 -22.86 -15.58 12.23
N ARG A 302 -21.68 -16.04 11.76
CA ARG A 302 -20.62 -15.16 11.31
C ARG A 302 -21.08 -14.27 10.15
N LEU A 303 -21.74 -14.86 9.15
CA LEU A 303 -22.32 -14.13 8.02
C LEU A 303 -23.34 -13.09 8.51
N ALA A 304 -24.27 -13.46 9.40
CA ALA A 304 -25.24 -12.54 9.96
C ALA A 304 -24.58 -11.36 10.68
N VAL A 305 -23.55 -11.61 11.49
CA VAL A 305 -22.79 -10.57 12.20
C VAL A 305 -22.10 -9.62 11.20
N LEU A 306 -21.46 -10.16 10.15
CA LEU A 306 -20.77 -9.35 9.15
C LEU A 306 -21.74 -8.51 8.31
N VAL A 307 -22.89 -9.09 7.90
CA VAL A 307 -23.94 -8.37 7.17
C VAL A 307 -24.55 -7.27 8.05
N CYS A 308 -24.88 -7.57 9.31
CA CYS A 308 -25.36 -6.56 10.26
C CYS A 308 -24.33 -5.45 10.48
N ALA A 309 -23.05 -5.80 10.62
CA ALA A 309 -21.99 -4.82 10.76
C ALA A 309 -21.86 -3.92 9.53
N GLY A 310 -22.06 -4.45 8.33
CA GLY A 310 -22.06 -3.67 7.08
C GLY A 310 -23.29 -2.77 6.93
N MET A 311 -24.49 -3.30 7.22
CA MET A 311 -25.75 -2.55 7.04
C MET A 311 -25.96 -1.48 8.13
N PHE A 312 -25.57 -1.76 9.35
CA PHE A 312 -25.81 -0.92 10.55
C PHE A 312 -24.50 -0.50 11.23
N ALA A 313 -23.45 -0.21 10.44
CA ALA A 313 -22.11 0.06 10.93
C ALA A 313 -22.04 1.07 12.10
N PRO A 314 -22.76 2.23 12.11
CA PRO A 314 -22.69 3.19 13.21
C PRO A 314 -23.12 2.62 14.59
N VAL A 315 -24.00 1.62 14.59
CA VAL A 315 -24.51 0.98 15.82
C VAL A 315 -23.82 -0.36 16.09
N ALA A 316 -23.70 -1.18 15.04
CA ALA A 316 -23.19 -2.54 15.17
C ALA A 316 -21.69 -2.58 15.56
N LEU A 317 -20.87 -1.68 14.99
CA LEU A 317 -19.43 -1.66 15.30
C LEU A 317 -19.13 -1.30 16.77
N PRO A 318 -19.72 -0.25 17.39
CA PRO A 318 -19.56 0.01 18.80
C PRO A 318 -20.05 -1.15 19.70
N VAL A 319 -21.20 -1.75 19.35
CA VAL A 319 -21.74 -2.89 20.09
C VAL A 319 -20.80 -4.10 20.03
N LEU A 320 -20.30 -4.44 18.86
CA LEU A 320 -19.34 -5.53 18.68
C LEU A 320 -18.01 -5.25 19.39
N ALA A 321 -17.53 -3.99 19.34
CA ALA A 321 -16.32 -3.58 20.06
C ALA A 321 -16.50 -3.68 21.58
N PHE A 322 -17.61 -3.23 22.10
CA PHE A 322 -17.96 -3.38 23.53
C PHE A 322 -18.08 -4.85 23.93
N PHE A 323 -18.82 -5.65 23.14
CA PHE A 323 -18.96 -7.08 23.39
C PHE A 323 -17.59 -7.76 23.44
N TYR A 324 -16.70 -7.47 22.45
CA TYR A 324 -15.35 -8.01 22.44
C TYR A 324 -14.49 -7.50 23.63
N ALA A 325 -14.63 -6.25 24.03
CA ALA A 325 -13.89 -5.70 25.18
C ALA A 325 -14.21 -6.45 26.47
N VAL A 326 -15.48 -6.84 26.66
CA VAL A 326 -15.96 -7.59 27.83
C VAL A 326 -15.61 -9.08 27.75
N THR A 327 -15.86 -9.71 26.60
CA THR A 327 -15.81 -11.17 26.47
C THR A 327 -14.51 -11.71 25.87
N ARG A 328 -13.71 -10.84 25.22
CA ARG A 328 -12.52 -11.19 24.44
C ARG A 328 -12.80 -12.18 23.29
N ARG A 329 -14.06 -12.34 22.91
CA ARG A 329 -14.55 -13.22 21.85
C ARG A 329 -15.56 -12.49 20.98
N MET A 330 -15.72 -12.94 19.72
CA MET A 330 -16.79 -12.48 18.87
C MET A 330 -18.06 -13.32 19.09
N PRO A 331 -19.27 -12.82 18.75
CA PRO A 331 -20.52 -13.58 18.96
C PRO A 331 -20.52 -14.96 18.31
N TYR A 332 -19.90 -15.12 17.15
CA TYR A 332 -19.81 -16.39 16.43
C TYR A 332 -18.79 -17.39 17.05
N ASP A 333 -17.89 -16.94 17.92
CA ASP A 333 -16.91 -17.82 18.60
C ASP A 333 -17.57 -18.70 19.66
N TYR A 334 -18.83 -18.42 20.07
CA TYR A 334 -19.61 -19.20 21.05
C TYR A 334 -20.35 -20.40 20.44
N VAL A 335 -20.39 -20.50 19.13
CA VAL A 335 -20.99 -21.60 18.37
C VAL A 335 -19.96 -22.67 18.08
#